data_ec9b2a18a6ec8cfb894829b157749c6b
#
_entry.id   ec9b2a18a6ec8cfb894829b157749c6b
#
_cell.length_a   1.000
_cell.length_b   1.000
_cell.length_c   1.000
_cell.angle_alpha   90.00
_cell.angle_beta   90.00
_cell.angle_gamma   90.00
#
_symmetry.space_group_name_H-M   'P 1'
#
loop_
_entity.id
_entity.type
_entity.pdbx_description
1 polymer ?
#
loop_
_entity_poly.entity_id
_entity_poly.type
_entity_poly.pdbx_seq_one_letter_code
_entity_poly.pdbx_strand_id
1 'polypeptide(L)'
;AVVITLLSIFIALGAWRLDVETDFTRNFRSDSQIVRSYDFVETSLGGAGVWDVIIPAPRRLTEDYLQKVRRLEARLRAIEIPATDQEPARPGLTKVISFVDALDAVKVDGLLAMVPLTTEFKAQKMAEELPVFTAALRSLPDDPQAPSRLRIMLRARERQPAEQKRWLIEQVRTIALEEFPPQDASDPTTGAEVTGFFVLLTNLIESMLRDQWTTFAVATVAMGFIMLVLFRCLKLALIGIVPNAVPIFLVMGLLGWFGLRINMGAAMIAAVSMGLSVDSSIHYLDTFRHARRRGLSVDAALRAVQSSVGRAMLFTTLTLDLGFLVLCTSEFIPTVYFGALVSLAMIGGLLGNLIILPLLLGWFVRE
;
A
#
# COMPACT_ATOMS: atom_id res chain seq x y z
N ALA A 1 -23.09 -19.54 -23.34
CA ALA A 1 -23.26 -19.06 -21.96
C ALA A 1 -22.32 -19.80 -21.00
N VAL A 2 -22.40 -21.12 -20.82
CA VAL A 2 -21.62 -21.91 -19.86
C VAL A 2 -20.10 -21.71 -20.04
N VAL A 3 -19.58 -21.79 -21.26
CA VAL A 3 -18.14 -21.62 -21.55
C VAL A 3 -17.66 -20.20 -21.17
N ILE A 4 -18.44 -19.18 -21.47
CA ILE A 4 -18.11 -17.79 -21.13
C ILE A 4 -18.10 -17.60 -19.61
N THR A 5 -19.09 -18.17 -18.91
CA THR A 5 -19.15 -18.09 -17.44
C THR A 5 -17.97 -18.82 -16.79
N LEU A 6 -17.61 -20.01 -17.25
CA LEU A 6 -16.47 -20.76 -16.76
C LEU A 6 -15.13 -20.01 -17.02
N LEU A 7 -14.99 -19.43 -18.22
CA LEU A 7 -13.84 -18.62 -18.56
C LEU A 7 -13.74 -17.37 -17.67
N SER A 8 -14.87 -16.70 -17.44
CA SER A 8 -14.91 -15.51 -16.54
C SER A 8 -14.54 -15.88 -15.11
N ILE A 9 -15.02 -17.01 -14.59
CA ILE A 9 -14.64 -17.50 -13.26
C ILE A 9 -13.14 -17.83 -13.22
N PHE A 10 -12.64 -18.54 -14.24
CA PHE A 10 -11.21 -18.88 -14.33
C PHE A 10 -10.33 -17.62 -14.33
N ILE A 11 -10.69 -16.61 -15.11
CA ILE A 11 -9.94 -15.35 -15.14
C ILE A 11 -10.03 -14.66 -13.77
N ALA A 12 -11.21 -14.59 -13.15
CA ALA A 12 -11.39 -13.96 -11.85
C ALA A 12 -10.59 -14.62 -10.72
N LEU A 13 -10.37 -15.95 -10.80
CA LEU A 13 -9.50 -16.67 -9.85
C LEU A 13 -8.06 -16.18 -9.84
N GLY A 14 -7.59 -15.55 -10.92
CA GLY A 14 -6.29 -14.89 -10.96
C GLY A 14 -6.14 -13.78 -9.91
N ALA A 15 -7.24 -13.19 -9.44
CA ALA A 15 -7.20 -12.17 -8.40
C ALA A 15 -6.59 -12.67 -7.06
N TRP A 16 -6.58 -13.98 -6.80
CA TRP A 16 -5.91 -14.55 -5.62
C TRP A 16 -4.38 -14.63 -5.77
N ARG A 17 -3.84 -14.41 -6.96
CA ARG A 17 -2.39 -14.37 -7.25
C ARG A 17 -1.82 -12.96 -7.29
N LEU A 18 -2.61 -11.97 -6.90
CA LEU A 18 -2.19 -10.59 -6.93
C LEU A 18 -1.15 -10.30 -5.86
N ASP A 19 0.04 -9.92 -6.31
CA ASP A 19 1.13 -9.41 -5.48
C ASP A 19 1.11 -7.89 -5.45
N VAL A 20 1.63 -7.34 -4.35
CA VAL A 20 1.70 -5.90 -4.13
C VAL A 20 3.07 -5.39 -4.50
N GLU A 21 3.10 -4.28 -5.23
CA GLU A 21 4.35 -3.57 -5.50
C GLU A 21 4.72 -2.68 -4.30
N THR A 22 5.80 -3.03 -3.64
CA THR A 22 6.34 -2.29 -2.49
C THR A 22 7.60 -1.51 -2.81
N ASP A 23 8.14 -1.68 -4.02
CA ASP A 23 9.28 -0.90 -4.48
C ASP A 23 8.81 0.47 -4.96
N PHE A 24 9.13 1.50 -4.17
CA PHE A 24 8.76 2.88 -4.49
C PHE A 24 9.31 3.34 -5.85
N THR A 25 10.47 2.84 -6.28
CA THR A 25 11.09 3.25 -7.55
C THR A 25 10.30 2.81 -8.76
N ARG A 26 9.52 1.74 -8.65
CA ARG A 26 8.65 1.25 -9.74
C ARG A 26 7.43 2.14 -10.01
N ASN A 27 7.21 3.16 -9.18
CA ASN A 27 6.23 4.20 -9.46
C ASN A 27 6.73 5.22 -10.49
N PHE A 28 7.99 5.16 -10.90
CA PHE A 28 8.61 6.05 -11.87
C PHE A 28 9.15 5.26 -13.06
N ARG A 29 9.33 5.93 -14.20
CA ARG A 29 9.98 5.32 -15.35
C ARG A 29 11.41 4.94 -15.02
N SER A 30 11.85 3.79 -15.52
CA SER A 30 13.18 3.22 -15.22
C SER A 30 14.35 4.12 -15.64
N ASP A 31 14.15 4.99 -16.63
CA ASP A 31 15.11 5.95 -17.15
C ASP A 31 15.11 7.30 -16.41
N SER A 32 14.22 7.49 -15.44
CA SER A 32 14.12 8.73 -14.66
C SER A 32 15.34 8.96 -13.77
N GLN A 33 15.66 10.25 -13.55
CA GLN A 33 16.76 10.64 -12.65
C GLN A 33 16.51 10.12 -11.21
N ILE A 34 15.25 10.07 -10.78
CA ILE A 34 14.86 9.57 -9.45
C ILE A 34 15.29 8.11 -9.30
N VAL A 35 14.95 7.26 -10.29
CA VAL A 35 15.28 5.83 -10.25
C VAL A 35 16.79 5.61 -10.26
N ARG A 36 17.53 6.35 -11.08
CA ARG A 36 19.01 6.27 -11.14
C ARG A 36 19.67 6.70 -9.84
N SER A 37 19.22 7.79 -9.24
CA SER A 37 19.74 8.28 -7.96
C SER A 37 19.43 7.30 -6.82
N TYR A 38 18.22 6.73 -6.84
CA TYR A 38 17.80 5.74 -5.86
C TYR A 38 18.60 4.44 -5.99
N ASP A 39 18.86 3.99 -7.21
CA ASP A 39 19.67 2.82 -7.51
C ASP A 39 21.11 2.97 -7.00
N PHE A 40 21.69 4.15 -7.17
CA PHE A 40 22.99 4.47 -6.60
C PHE A 40 23.02 4.35 -5.07
N VAL A 41 22.00 4.89 -4.39
CA VAL A 41 21.88 4.79 -2.93
C VAL A 41 21.70 3.33 -2.49
N GLU A 42 20.82 2.60 -3.19
CA GLU A 42 20.52 1.20 -2.89
C GLU A 42 21.74 0.29 -3.01
N THR A 43 22.53 0.47 -4.06
CA THR A 43 23.70 -0.38 -4.35
C THR A 43 24.97 0.07 -3.66
N SER A 44 25.25 1.38 -3.64
CA SER A 44 26.53 1.91 -3.19
C SER A 44 26.56 2.32 -1.71
N LEU A 45 25.39 2.68 -1.14
CA LEU A 45 25.32 3.15 0.23
C LEU A 45 24.67 2.15 1.22
N GLY A 46 24.34 0.95 0.74
CA GLY A 46 23.84 -0.14 1.58
C GLY A 46 22.31 -0.14 1.75
N GLY A 47 21.57 0.40 0.79
CA GLY A 47 20.12 0.42 0.78
C GLY A 47 19.53 1.81 0.98
N ALA A 48 18.35 2.00 0.43
CA ALA A 48 17.62 3.26 0.52
C ALA A 48 16.57 3.26 1.66
N GLY A 49 16.29 2.11 2.25
CA GLY A 49 15.37 1.96 3.37
C GLY A 49 15.97 2.51 4.67
N VAL A 50 15.66 3.76 5.01
CA VAL A 50 16.12 4.42 6.24
C VAL A 50 14.99 4.47 7.26
N TRP A 51 15.28 4.08 8.48
CA TRP A 51 14.35 4.04 9.60
C TRP A 51 15.08 4.09 10.93
N ASP A 52 14.33 4.14 12.02
CA ASP A 52 14.89 4.46 13.32
C ASP A 52 14.28 3.59 14.43
N VAL A 53 15.09 3.29 15.43
CA VAL A 53 14.64 2.85 16.75
C VAL A 53 14.89 3.98 17.73
N ILE A 54 13.83 4.48 18.31
CA ILE A 54 13.87 5.51 19.35
C ILE A 54 13.74 4.81 20.70
N ILE A 55 14.75 5.00 21.57
CA ILE A 55 14.77 4.38 22.89
C ILE A 55 14.75 5.44 24.00
N PRO A 56 14.08 5.17 25.13
CA PRO A 56 14.14 6.07 26.29
C PRO A 56 15.57 6.11 26.84
N ALA A 57 16.03 7.31 27.19
CA ALA A 57 17.39 7.51 27.68
C ALA A 57 17.39 8.33 28.96
N PRO A 58 18.27 8.01 29.91
CA PRO A 58 18.50 8.87 31.07
C PRO A 58 19.22 10.16 30.62
N ARG A 59 18.99 11.26 31.33
CA ARG A 59 19.70 12.52 31.05
C ARG A 59 21.19 12.38 31.20
N ARG A 60 21.64 11.57 32.17
CA ARG A 60 23.05 11.17 32.33
C ARG A 60 23.22 9.75 31.86
N LEU A 61 24.11 9.58 30.87
CA LEU A 61 24.43 8.28 30.31
C LEU A 61 25.38 7.52 31.25
N THR A 62 24.90 6.44 31.83
CA THR A 62 25.69 5.52 32.64
C THR A 62 26.30 4.42 31.77
N GLU A 63 27.41 3.82 32.19
CA GLU A 63 28.03 2.73 31.44
C GLU A 63 27.13 1.52 31.33
N ASP A 64 26.35 1.19 32.37
CA ASP A 64 25.36 0.11 32.33
C ASP A 64 24.30 0.37 31.26
N TYR A 65 23.83 1.62 31.11
CA TYR A 65 22.90 1.98 30.06
C TYR A 65 23.52 1.85 28.67
N LEU A 66 24.76 2.31 28.50
CA LEU A 66 25.48 2.18 27.21
C LEU A 66 25.70 0.70 26.85
N GLN A 67 26.04 -0.16 27.82
CA GLN A 67 26.14 -1.59 27.58
C GLN A 67 24.80 -2.22 27.14
N LYS A 68 23.68 -1.74 27.68
CA LYS A 68 22.36 -2.16 27.25
C LYS A 68 22.10 -1.75 25.80
N VAL A 69 22.47 -0.53 25.40
CA VAL A 69 22.37 -0.08 24.00
C VAL A 69 23.27 -0.92 23.08
N ARG A 70 24.53 -1.17 23.47
CA ARG A 70 25.45 -2.04 22.70
C ARG A 70 24.88 -3.46 22.48
N ARG A 71 24.22 -4.03 23.50
CA ARG A 71 23.54 -5.34 23.33
C ARG A 71 22.42 -5.26 22.31
N LEU A 72 21.58 -4.22 22.37
CA LEU A 72 20.56 -3.99 21.38
C LEU A 72 21.13 -3.92 19.96
N GLU A 73 22.17 -3.08 19.77
CA GLU A 73 22.84 -2.94 18.48
C GLU A 73 23.44 -4.25 17.95
N ALA A 74 24.08 -5.02 18.82
CA ALA A 74 24.65 -6.32 18.44
C ALA A 74 23.56 -7.29 17.97
N ARG A 75 22.41 -7.33 18.66
CA ARG A 75 21.26 -8.14 18.28
C ARG A 75 20.64 -7.66 16.96
N LEU A 76 20.54 -6.34 16.77
CA LEU A 76 20.01 -5.77 15.50
C LEU A 76 20.94 -6.09 14.33
N ARG A 77 22.26 -5.98 14.50
CA ARG A 77 23.25 -6.34 13.45
C ARG A 77 23.26 -7.83 13.12
N ALA A 78 22.83 -8.68 14.04
CA ALA A 78 22.76 -10.13 13.86
C ALA A 78 21.48 -10.60 13.18
N ILE A 79 20.53 -9.70 12.82
CA ILE A 79 19.31 -10.09 12.11
C ILE A 79 19.68 -10.53 10.70
N GLU A 80 19.36 -11.77 10.37
CA GLU A 80 19.51 -12.34 9.03
C GLU A 80 18.14 -12.67 8.44
N ILE A 81 17.90 -12.22 7.21
CA ILE A 81 16.73 -12.63 6.44
C ILE A 81 16.95 -14.09 6.02
N PRO A 82 16.01 -14.98 6.35
CA PRO A 82 16.14 -16.40 6.02
C PRO A 82 16.33 -16.62 4.51
N ALA A 83 17.10 -17.64 4.16
CA ALA A 83 17.24 -18.09 2.78
C ALA A 83 15.87 -18.51 2.22
N THR A 84 15.61 -18.16 0.98
CA THR A 84 14.47 -18.64 0.18
C THR A 84 14.97 -19.51 -0.96
N ASP A 85 14.07 -20.18 -1.68
CA ASP A 85 14.44 -21.01 -2.84
C ASP A 85 15.22 -20.25 -3.93
N GLN A 86 15.13 -18.92 -3.92
CA GLN A 86 15.73 -18.04 -4.93
C GLN A 86 16.90 -17.19 -4.42
N GLU A 87 17.03 -16.98 -3.10
CA GLU A 87 18.06 -16.12 -2.51
C GLU A 87 18.67 -16.75 -1.26
N PRO A 88 20.01 -16.69 -1.09
CA PRO A 88 20.68 -17.14 0.13
C PRO A 88 20.33 -16.21 1.32
N ALA A 89 20.58 -16.71 2.54
CA ALA A 89 20.46 -15.88 3.74
C ALA A 89 21.36 -14.65 3.62
N ARG A 90 20.85 -13.51 4.06
CA ARG A 90 21.52 -12.22 3.96
C ARG A 90 21.26 -11.34 5.20
N PRO A 91 22.16 -10.38 5.52
CA PRO A 91 21.90 -9.44 6.60
C PRO A 91 20.58 -8.68 6.35
N GLY A 92 19.74 -8.61 7.38
CA GLY A 92 18.49 -7.85 7.34
C GLY A 92 18.73 -6.34 7.35
N LEU A 93 19.71 -5.91 8.17
CA LEU A 93 20.15 -4.52 8.27
C LEU A 93 21.55 -4.38 7.65
N THR A 94 21.71 -3.39 6.80
CA THR A 94 23.01 -3.10 6.17
C THR A 94 23.84 -2.14 6.99
N LYS A 95 23.19 -1.28 7.78
CA LYS A 95 23.85 -0.37 8.74
C LYS A 95 22.99 -0.18 9.98
N VAL A 96 23.66 -0.11 11.11
CA VAL A 96 23.10 0.28 12.42
C VAL A 96 24.06 1.32 12.98
N ILE A 97 23.57 2.54 13.16
CA ILE A 97 24.36 3.69 13.62
C ILE A 97 23.68 4.31 14.82
N SER A 98 24.38 4.42 15.93
CA SER A 98 23.86 4.98 17.16
C SER A 98 24.77 6.08 17.73
N PHE A 99 24.25 6.72 18.76
CA PHE A 99 25.05 7.65 19.57
C PHE A 99 26.22 6.93 20.26
N VAL A 100 26.09 5.67 20.61
CA VAL A 100 27.11 4.87 21.29
C VAL A 100 28.26 4.55 20.34
N ASP A 101 27.96 4.15 19.08
CA ASP A 101 28.99 3.97 18.04
C ASP A 101 29.82 5.24 17.85
N ALA A 102 29.16 6.40 17.88
CA ALA A 102 29.85 7.68 17.75
C ALA A 102 30.72 8.00 18.97
N LEU A 103 30.25 7.70 20.19
CA LEU A 103 31.07 7.85 21.41
C LEU A 103 32.29 6.95 21.40
N ASP A 104 32.16 5.73 20.92
CA ASP A 104 33.25 4.76 20.84
C ASP A 104 34.27 5.14 19.74
N ALA A 105 33.80 5.85 18.68
CA ALA A 105 34.67 6.35 17.62
C ALA A 105 35.46 7.64 17.98
N VAL A 106 35.05 8.37 19.03
CA VAL A 106 35.74 9.58 19.45
C VAL A 106 37.15 9.22 19.94
N LYS A 107 38.15 9.54 19.14
CA LYS A 107 39.56 9.46 19.53
C LYS A 107 39.95 10.75 20.23
N VAL A 108 40.61 10.62 21.34
CA VAL A 108 41.19 11.76 22.06
C VAL A 108 42.71 11.69 21.90
N ASP A 109 43.27 12.70 21.27
CA ASP A 109 44.73 12.78 21.04
C ASP A 109 45.44 13.47 22.18
N GLY A 110 46.71 13.17 22.33
CA GLY A 110 47.60 13.84 23.29
C GLY A 110 47.60 13.22 24.71
N LEU A 111 47.97 14.04 25.70
CA LEU A 111 48.12 13.62 27.11
C LEU A 111 46.81 13.07 27.71
N LEU A 112 45.66 13.52 27.20
CA LEU A 112 44.32 13.06 27.61
C LEU A 112 44.03 11.61 27.20
N ALA A 113 44.74 11.04 26.22
CA ALA A 113 44.61 9.63 25.84
C ALA A 113 45.09 8.66 26.93
N MET A 114 45.86 9.13 27.91
CA MET A 114 46.36 8.32 29.02
C MET A 114 45.40 8.29 30.23
N VAL A 115 44.35 9.08 30.22
CA VAL A 115 43.38 9.16 31.33
C VAL A 115 42.06 8.48 30.86
N PRO A 116 41.48 7.57 31.68
CA PRO A 116 40.18 7.03 31.37
C PRO A 116 39.12 8.15 31.39
N LEU A 117 38.71 8.58 30.21
CA LEU A 117 37.75 9.67 30.06
C LEU A 117 36.35 9.18 30.44
N THR A 118 35.65 9.97 31.22
CA THR A 118 34.28 9.67 31.57
C THR A 118 33.37 9.77 30.32
N THR A 119 32.30 8.96 30.29
CA THR A 119 31.30 8.99 29.22
C THR A 119 30.72 10.40 29.01
N GLU A 120 30.52 11.15 30.10
CA GLU A 120 30.00 12.51 30.02
C GLU A 120 30.98 13.45 29.30
N PHE A 121 32.27 13.35 29.55
CA PHE A 121 33.28 14.16 28.85
C PHE A 121 33.31 13.88 27.35
N LYS A 122 33.25 12.58 26.97
CA LYS A 122 33.20 12.20 25.57
C LYS A 122 31.92 12.71 24.89
N ALA A 123 30.80 12.62 25.58
CA ALA A 123 29.52 13.12 25.08
C ALA A 123 29.50 14.65 24.92
N GLN A 124 30.08 15.37 25.86
CA GLN A 124 30.23 16.82 25.78
C GLN A 124 31.15 17.22 24.63
N LYS A 125 32.31 16.61 24.51
CA LYS A 125 33.26 16.87 23.42
C LYS A 125 32.62 16.60 22.06
N MET A 126 31.84 15.51 21.92
CA MET A 126 31.12 15.20 20.70
C MET A 126 30.03 16.25 20.40
N ALA A 127 29.35 16.77 21.42
CA ALA A 127 28.37 17.85 21.25
C ALA A 127 28.99 19.16 20.79
N GLU A 128 30.21 19.45 21.23
CA GLU A 128 30.98 20.63 20.82
C GLU A 128 31.57 20.50 19.41
N GLU A 129 32.13 19.35 19.06
CA GLU A 129 32.79 19.11 17.76
C GLU A 129 31.78 18.76 16.64
N LEU A 130 30.69 18.04 16.97
CA LEU A 130 29.69 17.53 16.02
C LEU A 130 28.26 17.83 16.51
N PRO A 131 27.87 19.11 16.70
CA PRO A 131 26.59 19.46 17.31
C PRO A 131 25.39 18.96 16.53
N VAL A 132 25.42 19.04 15.20
CA VAL A 132 24.33 18.58 14.33
C VAL A 132 24.12 17.05 14.41
N PHE A 133 25.22 16.31 14.45
CA PHE A 133 25.19 14.85 14.56
C PHE A 133 24.70 14.39 15.94
N THR A 134 25.17 15.06 17.00
CA THR A 134 24.72 14.81 18.37
C THR A 134 23.21 15.06 18.51
N ALA A 135 22.77 16.21 18.03
CA ALA A 135 21.33 16.56 18.06
C ALA A 135 20.46 15.60 17.23
N ALA A 136 21.00 15.03 16.15
CA ALA A 136 20.30 14.05 15.33
C ALA A 136 20.12 12.69 16.02
N LEU A 137 21.02 12.31 16.94
CA LEU A 137 21.03 11.02 17.61
C LEU A 137 20.57 11.05 19.07
N ARG A 138 20.55 12.21 19.68
CA ARG A 138 20.14 12.39 21.08
C ARG A 138 19.23 13.59 21.25
N SER A 139 18.04 13.36 21.79
CA SER A 139 17.13 14.42 22.20
C SER A 139 17.32 14.73 23.69
N LEU A 140 17.64 15.98 24.00
CA LEU A 140 17.70 16.52 25.34
C LEU A 140 16.75 17.71 25.41
N PRO A 141 15.48 17.50 25.81
CA PRO A 141 14.53 18.60 25.93
C PRO A 141 14.96 19.59 27.05
N ASP A 142 14.62 20.87 26.85
CA ASP A 142 14.92 21.94 27.83
C ASP A 142 14.14 21.72 29.14
N ASP A 143 12.92 21.18 29.06
CA ASP A 143 12.13 20.78 30.21
C ASP A 143 12.78 19.62 30.96
N PRO A 144 13.18 19.79 32.25
CA PRO A 144 13.77 18.73 33.05
C PRO A 144 12.87 17.49 33.22
N GLN A 145 11.57 17.63 33.12
CA GLN A 145 10.62 16.52 33.27
C GLN A 145 10.37 15.79 31.96
N ALA A 146 10.68 16.39 30.83
CA ALA A 146 10.49 15.72 29.53
C ALA A 146 11.50 14.58 29.34
N PRO A 147 11.07 13.43 28.79
CA PRO A 147 11.95 12.28 28.60
C PRO A 147 13.02 12.55 27.56
N SER A 148 14.28 12.27 27.91
CA SER A 148 15.38 12.21 26.95
C SER A 148 15.28 10.93 26.14
N ARG A 149 15.70 10.98 24.86
CA ARG A 149 15.65 9.83 23.95
C ARG A 149 16.95 9.70 23.15
N LEU A 150 17.31 8.47 22.84
CA LEU A 150 18.34 8.16 21.85
C LEU A 150 17.72 7.56 20.60
N ARG A 151 18.30 7.93 19.46
CA ARG A 151 17.96 7.44 18.15
C ARG A 151 19.01 6.48 17.65
N ILE A 152 18.61 5.30 17.24
CA ILE A 152 19.43 4.34 16.51
C ILE A 152 18.95 4.35 15.07
N MET A 153 19.81 4.81 14.17
CA MET A 153 19.51 4.86 12.74
C MET A 153 19.79 3.51 12.11
N LEU A 154 18.79 2.97 11.42
CA LEU A 154 18.84 1.72 10.72
C LEU A 154 18.81 1.93 9.21
N ARG A 155 19.52 1.10 8.49
CA ARG A 155 19.45 1.05 7.05
C ARG A 155 19.22 -0.37 6.58
N ALA A 156 18.29 -0.54 5.64
CA ALA A 156 17.96 -1.81 5.01
C ALA A 156 17.82 -1.63 3.49
N ARG A 157 17.84 -2.72 2.75
CA ARG A 157 17.51 -2.68 1.33
C ARG A 157 16.02 -2.38 1.16
N GLU A 158 15.69 -1.49 0.24
CA GLU A 158 14.30 -1.14 -0.07
C GLU A 158 13.67 -2.13 -1.04
N ARG A 159 14.45 -2.61 -2.03
CA ARG A 159 14.00 -3.56 -3.06
C ARG A 159 13.95 -4.97 -2.50
N GLN A 160 12.90 -5.24 -1.72
CA GLN A 160 12.60 -6.57 -1.19
C GLN A 160 11.09 -6.78 -1.09
N PRO A 161 10.62 -8.06 -1.08
CA PRO A 161 9.21 -8.38 -0.95
C PRO A 161 8.56 -7.77 0.30
N ALA A 162 7.27 -7.43 0.21
CA ALA A 162 6.51 -6.85 1.32
C ALA A 162 6.59 -7.69 2.60
N GLU A 163 6.50 -9.01 2.46
CA GLU A 163 6.56 -9.94 3.59
C GLU A 163 7.90 -9.89 4.31
N GLN A 164 9.01 -9.79 3.55
CA GLN A 164 10.35 -9.67 4.15
C GLN A 164 10.53 -8.32 4.86
N LYS A 165 10.01 -7.21 4.29
CA LYS A 165 10.02 -5.90 4.95
C LYS A 165 9.27 -5.95 6.28
N ARG A 166 8.06 -6.51 6.28
CA ARG A 166 7.22 -6.66 7.47
C ARG A 166 7.89 -7.52 8.53
N TRP A 167 8.42 -8.66 8.12
CA TRP A 167 9.15 -9.55 9.00
C TRP A 167 10.34 -8.84 9.64
N LEU A 168 11.13 -8.11 8.87
CA LEU A 168 12.28 -7.37 9.37
C LEU A 168 11.88 -6.28 10.37
N ILE A 169 10.82 -5.51 10.08
CA ILE A 169 10.29 -4.49 10.99
C ILE A 169 9.84 -5.13 12.30
N GLU A 170 9.15 -6.27 12.25
CA GLU A 170 8.66 -6.95 13.44
C GLU A 170 9.79 -7.57 14.26
N GLN A 171 10.84 -8.14 13.63
CA GLN A 171 12.03 -8.60 14.34
C GLN A 171 12.72 -7.45 15.08
N VAL A 172 12.93 -6.32 14.42
CA VAL A 172 13.54 -5.13 15.06
C VAL A 172 12.66 -4.64 16.22
N ARG A 173 11.33 -4.60 16.04
CA ARG A 173 10.39 -4.19 17.09
C ARG A 173 10.45 -5.11 18.29
N THR A 174 10.44 -6.42 18.07
CA THR A 174 10.52 -7.43 19.14
C THR A 174 11.82 -7.28 19.93
N ILE A 175 12.96 -7.23 19.24
CA ILE A 175 14.28 -7.07 19.88
C ILE A 175 14.36 -5.76 20.67
N ALA A 176 13.85 -4.66 20.09
CA ALA A 176 13.87 -3.36 20.74
C ALA A 176 13.01 -3.32 22.02
N LEU A 177 11.82 -3.91 21.97
CA LEU A 177 10.91 -3.99 23.12
C LEU A 177 11.39 -4.98 24.21
N GLU A 178 12.08 -6.04 23.85
CA GLU A 178 12.70 -6.93 24.83
C GLU A 178 13.80 -6.23 25.63
N GLU A 179 14.62 -5.40 24.98
CA GLU A 179 15.68 -4.65 25.67
C GLU A 179 15.13 -3.40 26.37
N PHE A 180 14.17 -2.71 25.77
CA PHE A 180 13.56 -1.47 26.29
C PHE A 180 12.04 -1.59 26.32
N PRO A 181 11.47 -2.41 27.24
CA PRO A 181 10.03 -2.53 27.38
C PRO A 181 9.41 -1.21 27.86
N PRO A 182 8.13 -0.95 27.56
CA PRO A 182 7.42 0.19 28.09
C PRO A 182 7.38 0.11 29.64
N GLN A 183 7.63 1.24 30.27
CA GLN A 183 7.61 1.34 31.75
C GLN A 183 6.17 1.38 32.27
N ASP A 184 5.26 1.92 31.45
CA ASP A 184 3.82 1.96 31.73
C ASP A 184 3.07 1.22 30.61
N ALA A 185 2.29 0.22 30.97
CA ALA A 185 1.47 -0.53 30.01
C ALA A 185 0.39 0.34 29.34
N SER A 186 -0.01 1.43 29.97
CA SER A 186 -0.96 2.40 29.42
C SER A 186 -0.34 3.42 28.46
N ASP A 187 1.00 3.60 28.51
CA ASP A 187 1.74 4.50 27.63
C ASP A 187 2.89 3.77 26.92
N PRO A 188 2.62 3.22 25.73
CA PRO A 188 3.64 2.51 24.97
C PRO A 188 4.82 3.41 24.53
N THR A 189 4.68 4.74 24.59
CA THR A 189 5.76 5.67 24.22
C THR A 189 6.89 5.70 25.27
N THR A 190 6.70 5.09 26.44
CA THR A 190 7.72 4.96 27.48
C THR A 190 8.75 3.87 27.18
N GLY A 191 8.52 3.02 26.20
CA GLY A 191 9.42 1.97 25.72
C GLY A 191 10.17 2.35 24.44
N ALA A 192 10.75 1.33 23.80
CA ALA A 192 11.35 1.49 22.47
C ALA A 192 10.25 1.66 21.41
N GLU A 193 10.46 2.58 20.48
CA GLU A 193 9.57 2.84 19.35
C GLU A 193 10.32 2.63 18.04
N VAL A 194 9.74 1.85 17.14
CA VAL A 194 10.28 1.62 15.79
C VAL A 194 9.51 2.47 14.81
N THR A 195 10.17 3.41 14.15
CA THR A 195 9.56 4.44 13.31
C THR A 195 10.47 4.78 12.12
N GLY A 196 9.99 5.67 11.26
CA GLY A 196 10.73 6.17 10.11
C GLY A 196 10.06 5.86 8.78
N PHE A 197 10.64 6.40 7.70
CA PHE A 197 10.02 6.38 6.38
C PHE A 197 9.80 4.96 5.85
N PHE A 198 10.76 4.05 6.07
CA PHE A 198 10.65 2.65 5.65
C PHE A 198 9.44 1.95 6.30
N VAL A 199 9.26 2.14 7.61
CA VAL A 199 8.12 1.58 8.36
C VAL A 199 6.80 2.19 7.91
N LEU A 200 6.78 3.52 7.78
CA LEU A 200 5.60 4.28 7.37
C LEU A 200 5.15 3.87 5.96
N LEU A 201 6.09 3.76 5.02
CA LEU A 201 5.79 3.36 3.65
C LEU A 201 5.24 1.93 3.57
N THR A 202 5.84 0.99 4.33
CA THR A 202 5.36 -0.39 4.39
C THR A 202 3.93 -0.46 4.93
N ASN A 203 3.64 0.24 6.03
CA ASN A 203 2.30 0.29 6.62
C ASN A 203 1.28 0.99 5.71
N LEU A 204 1.70 2.06 5.01
CA LEU A 204 0.86 2.78 4.06
C LEU A 204 0.37 1.86 2.95
N ILE A 205 1.27 1.13 2.33
CA ILE A 205 0.95 0.22 1.23
C ILE A 205 -0.04 -0.86 1.68
N GLU A 206 0.17 -1.45 2.86
CA GLU A 206 -0.75 -2.44 3.43
C GLU A 206 -2.14 -1.86 3.73
N SER A 207 -2.18 -0.68 4.33
CA SER A 207 -3.43 0.01 4.63
C SER A 207 -4.21 0.31 3.35
N MET A 208 -3.55 0.78 2.30
CA MET A 208 -4.19 1.05 1.01
C MET A 208 -4.85 -0.17 0.41
N LEU A 209 -4.23 -1.33 0.50
CA LEU A 209 -4.82 -2.57 -0.02
C LEU A 209 -6.03 -3.02 0.78
N ARG A 210 -5.94 -2.99 2.11
CA ARG A 210 -7.06 -3.32 2.98
C ARG A 210 -8.22 -2.36 2.77
N ASP A 211 -7.92 -1.06 2.68
CA ASP A 211 -8.92 -0.02 2.45
C ASP A 211 -9.60 -0.18 1.08
N GLN A 212 -8.86 -0.66 0.08
CA GLN A 212 -9.41 -0.95 -1.25
C GLN A 212 -10.56 -1.97 -1.19
N TRP A 213 -10.34 -3.11 -0.54
CA TRP A 213 -11.38 -4.14 -0.41
C TRP A 213 -12.56 -3.66 0.43
N THR A 214 -12.28 -2.94 1.51
CA THR A 214 -13.31 -2.35 2.37
C THR A 214 -14.14 -1.32 1.60
N THR A 215 -13.49 -0.41 0.88
CA THR A 215 -14.15 0.62 0.08
C THR A 215 -14.98 0.00 -1.05
N PHE A 216 -14.45 -1.01 -1.74
CA PHE A 216 -15.18 -1.73 -2.77
C PHE A 216 -16.43 -2.43 -2.21
N ALA A 217 -16.31 -3.10 -1.06
CA ALA A 217 -17.44 -3.76 -0.41
C ALA A 217 -18.52 -2.74 0.03
N VAL A 218 -18.09 -1.64 0.68
CA VAL A 218 -19.00 -0.57 1.10
C VAL A 218 -19.70 0.07 -0.11
N ALA A 219 -18.96 0.38 -1.18
CA ALA A 219 -19.52 0.93 -2.39
C ALA A 219 -20.55 -0.03 -3.02
N THR A 220 -20.22 -1.32 -3.12
CA THR A 220 -21.12 -2.34 -3.67
C THR A 220 -22.41 -2.47 -2.86
N VAL A 221 -22.31 -2.49 -1.52
CA VAL A 221 -23.47 -2.55 -0.62
C VAL A 221 -24.31 -1.29 -0.72
N ALA A 222 -23.69 -0.11 -0.71
CA ALA A 222 -24.40 1.17 -0.84
C ALA A 222 -25.15 1.27 -2.18
N MET A 223 -24.52 0.88 -3.27
CA MET A 223 -25.16 0.86 -4.59
C MET A 223 -26.31 -0.15 -4.66
N GLY A 224 -26.11 -1.35 -4.08
CA GLY A 224 -27.17 -2.35 -3.96
C GLY A 224 -28.36 -1.82 -3.17
N PHE A 225 -28.11 -1.10 -2.08
CA PHE A 225 -29.13 -0.45 -1.29
C PHE A 225 -29.88 0.64 -2.08
N ILE A 226 -29.16 1.51 -2.78
CA ILE A 226 -29.77 2.53 -3.64
C ILE A 226 -30.66 1.88 -4.72
N MET A 227 -30.17 0.84 -5.41
CA MET A 227 -30.94 0.10 -6.39
C MET A 227 -32.15 -0.59 -5.76
N LEU A 228 -32.02 -1.15 -4.55
CA LEU A 228 -33.14 -1.77 -3.84
C LEU A 228 -34.22 -0.76 -3.49
N VAL A 229 -33.85 0.41 -3.02
CA VAL A 229 -34.79 1.51 -2.71
C VAL A 229 -35.49 2.00 -4.00
N LEU A 230 -34.72 2.19 -5.08
CA LEU A 230 -35.24 2.69 -6.36
C LEU A 230 -36.17 1.71 -7.03
N PHE A 231 -35.77 0.46 -7.09
CA PHE A 231 -36.56 -0.58 -7.80
C PHE A 231 -37.52 -1.33 -6.88
N ARG A 232 -37.37 -1.27 -5.57
CA ARG A 232 -38.17 -2.00 -4.56
C ARG A 232 -38.26 -3.51 -4.87
N CYS A 233 -37.23 -4.06 -5.47
CA CYS A 233 -37.16 -5.46 -5.90
C CYS A 233 -35.70 -5.93 -5.77
N LEU A 234 -35.43 -6.83 -4.82
CA LEU A 234 -34.08 -7.37 -4.57
C LEU A 234 -33.52 -8.07 -5.82
N LYS A 235 -34.35 -8.76 -6.56
CA LYS A 235 -33.98 -9.48 -7.79
C LYS A 235 -33.40 -8.51 -8.85
N LEU A 236 -34.05 -7.37 -9.07
CA LEU A 236 -33.60 -6.36 -10.02
C LEU A 236 -32.32 -5.63 -9.52
N ALA A 237 -32.24 -5.38 -8.22
CA ALA A 237 -31.05 -4.78 -7.63
C ALA A 237 -29.83 -5.69 -7.83
N LEU A 238 -29.94 -7.00 -7.55
CA LEU A 238 -28.86 -7.96 -7.76
C LEU A 238 -28.48 -8.10 -9.24
N ILE A 239 -29.48 -8.20 -10.14
CA ILE A 239 -29.24 -8.27 -11.58
C ILE A 239 -28.49 -7.03 -12.08
N GLY A 240 -28.78 -5.85 -11.53
CA GLY A 240 -28.11 -4.60 -11.94
C GLY A 240 -26.67 -4.44 -11.44
N ILE A 241 -26.29 -5.12 -10.35
CA ILE A 241 -24.91 -5.05 -9.82
C ILE A 241 -23.96 -5.96 -10.61
N VAL A 242 -24.40 -7.15 -11.00
CA VAL A 242 -23.55 -8.17 -11.64
C VAL A 242 -22.78 -7.64 -12.86
N PRO A 243 -23.39 -6.94 -13.84
CA PRO A 243 -22.67 -6.46 -15.02
C PRO A 243 -21.57 -5.43 -14.71
N ASN A 244 -21.59 -4.81 -13.52
CA ASN A 244 -20.58 -3.85 -13.09
C ASN A 244 -19.47 -4.51 -12.25
N ALA A 245 -19.79 -5.54 -11.47
CA ALA A 245 -18.80 -6.24 -10.66
C ALA A 245 -17.93 -7.20 -11.50
N VAL A 246 -18.53 -7.93 -12.44
CA VAL A 246 -17.83 -8.94 -13.27
C VAL A 246 -16.60 -8.35 -13.99
N PRO A 247 -16.65 -7.21 -14.68
CA PRO A 247 -15.49 -6.66 -15.37
C PRO A 247 -14.34 -6.29 -14.45
N ILE A 248 -14.64 -5.82 -13.23
CA ILE A 248 -13.65 -5.48 -12.24
C ILE A 248 -12.87 -6.72 -11.81
N PHE A 249 -13.58 -7.81 -11.49
CA PHE A 249 -12.95 -9.09 -11.17
C PHE A 249 -12.15 -9.67 -12.35
N LEU A 250 -12.61 -9.46 -13.59
CA LEU A 250 -11.86 -9.88 -14.77
C LEU A 250 -10.57 -9.09 -14.94
N VAL A 251 -10.60 -7.78 -14.77
CA VAL A 251 -9.40 -6.93 -14.83
C VAL A 251 -8.41 -7.31 -13.73
N MET A 252 -8.87 -7.44 -12.49
CA MET A 252 -8.03 -7.86 -11.37
C MET A 252 -7.46 -9.27 -11.59
N GLY A 253 -8.29 -10.19 -12.08
CA GLY A 253 -7.86 -11.55 -12.38
C GLY A 253 -6.80 -11.61 -13.48
N LEU A 254 -6.94 -10.82 -14.55
CA LEU A 254 -5.93 -10.72 -15.60
C LEU A 254 -4.60 -10.21 -15.05
N LEU A 255 -4.61 -9.16 -14.20
CA LEU A 255 -3.39 -8.69 -13.54
C LEU A 255 -2.68 -9.81 -12.79
N GLY A 256 -3.43 -10.61 -12.02
CA GLY A 256 -2.87 -11.74 -11.28
C GLY A 256 -2.33 -12.85 -12.17
N TRP A 257 -3.00 -13.18 -13.27
CA TRP A 257 -2.52 -14.19 -14.21
C TRP A 257 -1.26 -13.76 -14.97
N PHE A 258 -1.13 -12.48 -15.30
CA PHE A 258 0.06 -11.92 -15.92
C PHE A 258 1.19 -11.64 -14.93
N GLY A 259 1.01 -11.90 -13.64
CA GLY A 259 2.00 -11.63 -12.60
C GLY A 259 2.30 -10.14 -12.44
N LEU A 260 1.35 -9.27 -12.84
CA LEU A 260 1.49 -7.83 -12.68
C LEU A 260 1.17 -7.46 -11.23
N ARG A 261 2.10 -6.76 -10.59
CA ARG A 261 1.92 -6.33 -9.21
C ARG A 261 0.96 -5.15 -9.12
N ILE A 262 0.12 -5.16 -8.10
CA ILE A 262 -0.78 -4.04 -7.82
C ILE A 262 0.03 -2.90 -7.23
N ASN A 263 0.06 -1.77 -7.93
CA ASN A 263 0.54 -0.50 -7.42
C ASN A 263 -0.61 0.35 -6.85
N MET A 264 -0.27 1.52 -6.27
CA MET A 264 -1.26 2.45 -5.70
C MET A 264 -2.37 2.83 -6.69
N GLY A 265 -2.05 2.99 -7.99
CA GLY A 265 -3.03 3.33 -9.02
C GLY A 265 -3.99 2.17 -9.31
N ALA A 266 -3.47 0.94 -9.43
CA ALA A 266 -4.28 -0.25 -9.65
C ALA A 266 -5.22 -0.52 -8.46
N ALA A 267 -4.81 -0.21 -7.25
CA ALA A 267 -5.63 -0.40 -6.06
C ALA A 267 -6.95 0.39 -6.09
N MET A 268 -6.99 1.57 -6.67
CA MET A 268 -8.18 2.44 -6.67
C MET A 268 -9.24 2.06 -7.72
N ILE A 269 -8.93 1.15 -8.65
CA ILE A 269 -9.76 0.88 -9.84
C ILE A 269 -11.14 0.34 -9.47
N ALA A 270 -11.21 -0.60 -8.52
CA ALA A 270 -12.45 -1.32 -8.25
C ALA A 270 -13.57 -0.39 -7.76
N ALA A 271 -13.26 0.49 -6.79
CA ALA A 271 -14.26 1.42 -6.25
C ALA A 271 -14.68 2.49 -7.27
N VAL A 272 -13.71 3.05 -8.01
CA VAL A 272 -13.98 4.10 -9.01
C VAL A 272 -14.78 3.54 -10.18
N SER A 273 -14.36 2.41 -10.76
CA SER A 273 -15.05 1.80 -11.90
C SER A 273 -16.48 1.35 -11.53
N MET A 274 -16.67 0.81 -10.32
CA MET A 274 -18.00 0.44 -9.83
C MET A 274 -18.92 1.66 -9.76
N GLY A 275 -18.43 2.79 -9.22
CA GLY A 275 -19.18 4.03 -9.11
C GLY A 275 -19.64 4.58 -10.46
N LEU A 276 -18.73 4.58 -11.43
CA LEU A 276 -19.01 5.12 -12.77
C LEU A 276 -19.92 4.22 -13.62
N SER A 277 -19.85 2.89 -13.44
CA SER A 277 -20.62 1.95 -14.27
C SER A 277 -22.05 1.76 -13.81
N VAL A 278 -22.33 1.92 -12.50
CA VAL A 278 -23.66 1.64 -11.92
C VAL A 278 -24.76 2.55 -12.47
N ASP A 279 -24.42 3.82 -12.75
CA ASP A 279 -25.35 4.78 -13.33
C ASP A 279 -25.99 4.25 -14.63
N SER A 280 -25.16 3.67 -15.49
CA SER A 280 -25.61 3.01 -16.72
C SER A 280 -26.61 1.88 -16.47
N SER A 281 -26.38 1.04 -15.47
CA SER A 281 -27.30 -0.05 -15.10
C SER A 281 -28.64 0.48 -14.59
N ILE A 282 -28.62 1.56 -13.80
CA ILE A 282 -29.84 2.20 -13.28
C ILE A 282 -30.71 2.70 -14.42
N HIS A 283 -30.13 3.45 -15.35
CA HIS A 283 -30.84 3.97 -16.51
C HIS A 283 -31.38 2.85 -17.42
N TYR A 284 -30.60 1.80 -17.62
CA TYR A 284 -31.03 0.64 -18.39
C TYR A 284 -32.25 -0.05 -17.75
N LEU A 285 -32.17 -0.35 -16.45
CA LEU A 285 -33.22 -1.03 -15.70
C LEU A 285 -34.50 -0.18 -15.60
N ASP A 286 -34.36 1.13 -15.37
CA ASP A 286 -35.51 2.03 -15.27
C ASP A 286 -36.26 2.11 -16.60
N THR A 287 -35.55 2.31 -17.71
CA THR A 287 -36.16 2.34 -19.06
C THR A 287 -36.77 1.00 -19.40
N PHE A 288 -36.16 -0.13 -19.04
CA PHE A 288 -36.73 -1.46 -19.21
C PHE A 288 -38.03 -1.62 -18.44
N ARG A 289 -38.10 -1.19 -17.16
CA ARG A 289 -39.36 -1.22 -16.37
C ARG A 289 -40.44 -0.36 -16.99
N HIS A 290 -40.13 0.82 -17.47
CA HIS A 290 -41.10 1.69 -18.16
C HIS A 290 -41.64 1.06 -19.42
N ALA A 291 -40.80 0.43 -20.23
CA ALA A 291 -41.22 -0.30 -21.42
C ALA A 291 -42.13 -1.48 -21.06
N ARG A 292 -41.82 -2.25 -20.03
CA ARG A 292 -42.65 -3.36 -19.53
C ARG A 292 -44.02 -2.88 -19.01
N ARG A 293 -44.07 -1.75 -18.27
CA ARG A 293 -45.32 -1.14 -17.79
C ARG A 293 -46.23 -0.66 -18.90
N ARG A 294 -45.67 -0.35 -20.08
CA ARG A 294 -46.43 0.00 -21.29
C ARG A 294 -46.94 -1.22 -22.06
N GLY A 295 -46.74 -2.45 -21.52
CA GLY A 295 -47.25 -3.68 -22.11
C GLY A 295 -46.34 -4.31 -23.16
N LEU A 296 -45.13 -3.82 -23.39
CA LEU A 296 -44.18 -4.44 -24.30
C LEU A 296 -43.72 -5.80 -23.79
N SER A 297 -43.56 -6.79 -24.68
CA SER A 297 -42.93 -8.07 -24.32
C SER A 297 -41.47 -7.84 -23.86
N VAL A 298 -40.90 -8.83 -23.15
CA VAL A 298 -39.51 -8.72 -22.67
C VAL A 298 -38.55 -8.43 -23.81
N ASP A 299 -38.65 -9.15 -24.92
CA ASP A 299 -37.77 -8.99 -26.08
C ASP A 299 -37.96 -7.64 -26.79
N ALA A 300 -39.21 -7.13 -26.86
CA ALA A 300 -39.47 -5.80 -27.41
C ALA A 300 -38.96 -4.68 -26.52
N ALA A 301 -39.11 -4.83 -25.19
CA ALA A 301 -38.59 -3.88 -24.22
C ALA A 301 -37.05 -3.83 -24.25
N LEU A 302 -36.37 -4.98 -24.31
CA LEU A 302 -34.89 -5.03 -24.40
C LEU A 302 -34.39 -4.37 -25.68
N ARG A 303 -35.01 -4.61 -26.85
CA ARG A 303 -34.64 -3.92 -28.10
C ARG A 303 -34.84 -2.42 -28.04
N ALA A 304 -35.94 -1.96 -27.44
CA ALA A 304 -36.23 -0.53 -27.28
C ALA A 304 -35.17 0.16 -26.38
N VAL A 305 -34.80 -0.46 -25.26
CA VAL A 305 -33.75 0.05 -24.35
C VAL A 305 -32.41 0.07 -25.06
N GLN A 306 -32.05 -0.98 -25.76
CA GLN A 306 -30.75 -1.09 -26.43
C GLN A 306 -30.58 -0.06 -27.55
N SER A 307 -31.66 0.27 -28.28
CA SER A 307 -31.63 1.29 -29.33
C SER A 307 -31.61 2.73 -28.81
N SER A 308 -32.03 3.00 -27.57
CA SER A 308 -32.06 4.34 -26.95
C SER A 308 -30.96 4.50 -25.93
N VAL A 309 -31.11 3.89 -24.74
CA VAL A 309 -30.15 4.00 -23.61
C VAL A 309 -28.80 3.37 -23.97
N GLY A 310 -28.80 2.23 -24.68
CA GLY A 310 -27.56 1.56 -25.08
C GLY A 310 -26.65 2.44 -25.96
N ARG A 311 -27.22 3.25 -26.85
CA ARG A 311 -26.43 4.24 -27.62
C ARG A 311 -25.88 5.35 -26.75
N ALA A 312 -26.68 5.88 -25.82
CA ALA A 312 -26.22 6.91 -24.89
C ALA A 312 -25.06 6.39 -24.04
N MET A 313 -25.19 5.18 -23.49
CA MET A 313 -24.14 4.51 -22.71
C MET A 313 -22.83 4.35 -23.50
N LEU A 314 -22.92 3.97 -24.79
CA LEU A 314 -21.74 3.85 -25.66
C LEU A 314 -20.99 5.18 -25.76
N PHE A 315 -21.70 6.30 -26.06
CA PHE A 315 -21.05 7.61 -26.18
C PHE A 315 -20.51 8.11 -24.85
N THR A 316 -21.23 7.92 -23.75
CA THR A 316 -20.77 8.32 -22.42
C THR A 316 -19.51 7.55 -22.01
N THR A 317 -19.50 6.23 -22.17
CA THR A 317 -18.32 5.40 -21.86
C THR A 317 -17.14 5.78 -22.73
N LEU A 318 -17.35 5.96 -24.05
CA LEU A 318 -16.27 6.37 -24.96
C LEU A 318 -15.67 7.72 -24.56
N THR A 319 -16.49 8.68 -24.16
CA THR A 319 -16.04 9.99 -23.70
C THR A 319 -15.20 9.89 -22.42
N LEU A 320 -15.68 9.11 -21.44
CA LEU A 320 -14.96 8.88 -20.19
C LEU A 320 -13.64 8.12 -20.44
N ASP A 321 -13.67 7.10 -21.29
CA ASP A 321 -12.47 6.33 -21.63
C ASP A 321 -11.40 7.19 -22.28
N LEU A 322 -11.77 8.07 -23.21
CA LEU A 322 -10.83 9.04 -23.80
C LEU A 322 -10.23 9.94 -22.71
N GLY A 323 -11.03 10.37 -21.73
CA GLY A 323 -10.55 11.17 -20.59
C GLY A 323 -9.54 10.40 -19.74
N PHE A 324 -9.84 9.14 -19.42
CA PHE A 324 -8.92 8.30 -18.61
C PHE A 324 -7.67 7.89 -19.39
N LEU A 325 -7.77 7.64 -20.69
CA LEU A 325 -6.61 7.30 -21.52
C LEU A 325 -5.59 8.43 -21.63
N VAL A 326 -6.00 9.70 -21.44
CA VAL A 326 -5.04 10.83 -21.34
C VAL A 326 -4.07 10.63 -20.17
N LEU A 327 -4.50 9.98 -19.07
CA LEU A 327 -3.62 9.69 -17.93
C LEU A 327 -2.48 8.74 -18.28
N CYS A 328 -2.60 7.97 -19.37
CA CYS A 328 -1.52 7.09 -19.86
C CYS A 328 -0.31 7.88 -20.40
N THR A 329 -0.43 9.18 -20.61
CA THR A 329 0.70 10.06 -21.00
C THR A 329 1.55 10.51 -19.82
N SER A 330 1.15 10.19 -18.57
CA SER A 330 1.86 10.58 -17.35
C SER A 330 3.24 9.91 -17.25
N GLU A 331 4.18 10.58 -16.62
CA GLU A 331 5.47 9.98 -16.22
C GLU A 331 5.38 9.15 -14.95
N PHE A 332 4.31 9.35 -14.18
CA PHE A 332 4.05 8.60 -12.93
C PHE A 332 3.28 7.32 -13.23
N ILE A 333 3.94 6.18 -13.07
CA ILE A 333 3.42 4.86 -13.46
C ILE A 333 2.07 4.50 -12.82
N PRO A 334 1.80 4.80 -11.51
CA PRO A 334 0.48 4.55 -10.93
C PRO A 334 -0.66 5.27 -11.65
N THR A 335 -0.43 6.49 -12.15
CA THR A 335 -1.42 7.24 -12.94
C THR A 335 -1.68 6.56 -14.29
N VAL A 336 -0.64 6.04 -14.94
CA VAL A 336 -0.76 5.29 -16.19
C VAL A 336 -1.60 4.02 -15.97
N TYR A 337 -1.28 3.24 -14.93
CA TYR A 337 -2.05 2.05 -14.57
C TYR A 337 -3.50 2.38 -14.25
N PHE A 338 -3.73 3.42 -13.46
CA PHE A 338 -5.07 3.88 -13.12
C PHE A 338 -5.87 4.21 -14.38
N GLY A 339 -5.34 5.04 -15.27
CA GLY A 339 -6.00 5.42 -16.52
C GLY A 339 -6.34 4.22 -17.42
N ALA A 340 -5.34 3.36 -17.68
CA ALA A 340 -5.50 2.21 -18.55
C ALA A 340 -6.49 1.18 -17.99
N LEU A 341 -6.38 0.87 -16.69
CA LEU A 341 -7.20 -0.19 -16.10
C LEU A 341 -8.62 0.26 -15.78
N VAL A 342 -8.83 1.57 -15.44
CA VAL A 342 -10.20 2.13 -15.33
C VAL A 342 -10.88 2.11 -16.69
N SER A 343 -10.20 2.54 -17.77
CA SER A 343 -10.76 2.46 -19.13
C SER A 343 -11.13 1.02 -19.50
N LEU A 344 -10.24 0.07 -19.24
CA LEU A 344 -10.52 -1.35 -19.49
C LEU A 344 -11.74 -1.85 -18.69
N ALA A 345 -11.84 -1.48 -17.42
CA ALA A 345 -12.99 -1.85 -16.57
C ALA A 345 -14.28 -1.19 -17.03
N MET A 346 -14.23 0.05 -17.52
CA MET A 346 -15.40 0.76 -18.04
C MET A 346 -15.90 0.16 -19.37
N ILE A 347 -15.00 -0.19 -20.29
CA ILE A 347 -15.33 -0.93 -21.51
C ILE A 347 -15.98 -2.28 -21.13
N GLY A 348 -15.40 -2.97 -20.16
CA GLY A 348 -15.97 -4.20 -19.60
C GLY A 348 -17.36 -3.99 -19.01
N GLY A 349 -17.57 -2.90 -18.26
CA GLY A 349 -18.88 -2.51 -17.70
C GLY A 349 -19.91 -2.19 -18.78
N LEU A 350 -19.50 -1.48 -19.85
CA LEU A 350 -20.35 -1.25 -21.02
C LEU A 350 -20.80 -2.57 -21.66
N LEU A 351 -19.85 -3.48 -21.92
CA LEU A 351 -20.17 -4.81 -22.46
C LEU A 351 -21.04 -5.61 -21.49
N GLY A 352 -20.77 -5.51 -20.19
CA GLY A 352 -21.61 -6.10 -19.15
C GLY A 352 -23.05 -5.61 -19.20
N ASN A 353 -23.24 -4.31 -19.33
CA ASN A 353 -24.58 -3.70 -19.40
C ASN A 353 -25.28 -3.94 -20.75
N LEU A 354 -24.55 -4.04 -21.86
CA LEU A 354 -25.14 -4.28 -23.17
C LEU A 354 -25.36 -5.77 -23.48
N ILE A 355 -24.64 -6.69 -22.82
CA ILE A 355 -24.70 -8.13 -23.11
C ILE A 355 -25.20 -8.91 -21.90
N ILE A 356 -24.54 -8.78 -20.74
CA ILE A 356 -24.86 -9.59 -19.55
C ILE A 356 -26.20 -9.17 -18.96
N LEU A 357 -26.45 -7.87 -18.82
CA LEU A 357 -27.69 -7.36 -18.23
C LEU A 357 -28.94 -7.79 -19.02
N PRO A 358 -29.01 -7.65 -20.35
CA PRO A 358 -30.16 -8.17 -21.13
C PRO A 358 -30.33 -9.67 -21.01
N LEU A 359 -29.24 -10.44 -20.99
CA LEU A 359 -29.33 -11.90 -20.82
C LEU A 359 -29.92 -12.27 -19.45
N LEU A 360 -29.49 -11.61 -18.39
CA LEU A 360 -30.02 -11.83 -17.05
C LEU A 360 -31.48 -11.43 -16.96
N LEU A 361 -31.88 -10.30 -17.54
CA LEU A 361 -33.28 -9.87 -17.60
C LEU A 361 -34.13 -10.83 -18.40
N GLY A 362 -33.64 -11.31 -19.55
CA GLY A 362 -34.35 -12.32 -20.36
C GLY A 362 -34.52 -13.66 -19.65
N TRP A 363 -33.61 -14.05 -18.78
CA TRP A 363 -33.67 -15.30 -18.02
C TRP A 363 -34.53 -15.21 -16.76
N PHE A 364 -34.38 -14.12 -16.01
CA PHE A 364 -35.00 -14.02 -14.69
C PHE A 364 -36.29 -13.24 -14.64
N VAL A 365 -36.69 -12.51 -15.71
CA VAL A 365 -37.90 -11.66 -15.76
C VAL A 365 -38.88 -12.16 -16.83
N ARG A 366 -38.69 -13.36 -17.36
CA ARG A 366 -39.55 -13.97 -18.42
C ARG A 366 -40.96 -14.33 -17.97
N GLU A 367 -41.33 -14.13 -16.70
CA GLU A 367 -42.69 -14.37 -16.21
C GLU A 367 -43.47 -13.09 -15.89
#